data_ee1f4957db3ba687ccbd5925cb1a5a6f
#
_entry.id   ee1f4957db3ba687ccbd5925cb1a5a6f
#
_cell.length_a   1.000
_cell.length_b   1.000
_cell.length_c   1.000
_cell.angle_alpha   90.00
_cell.angle_beta   90.00
_cell.angle_gamma   90.00
#
_symmetry.space_group_name_H-M   'P 1'
#
loop_
_entity.id
_entity.type
_entity.pdbx_description
1 polymer ?
#
loop_
_entity_poly.entity_id
_entity_poly.type
_entity_poly.pdbx_seq_one_letter_code
_entity_poly.pdbx_strand_id
1 'polypeptide(L)'
;CIRDRNSDNNMTYPLILAKIPVKNPWEIFAYLPFGGWNECPNTPELMAVAKYWFEQHGAVPAAMSHDELEFLLPAPVSEKEAIDVAVELYGFCPDVIDQGPEDATVGALADVLRQSTVWYFWWD
;
A
#
# COMPACT_ATOMS: atom_id res chain seq x y z
N CYS A 1 -5.07 5.65 -7.45
CA CYS A 1 -4.07 6.03 -6.43
C CYS A 1 -4.47 7.35 -5.77
N ILE A 2 -4.30 7.46 -4.46
CA ILE A 2 -4.72 8.66 -3.67
C ILE A 2 -4.14 9.95 -4.23
N ARG A 3 -2.92 9.89 -4.77
CA ARG A 3 -2.20 11.04 -5.30
C ARG A 3 -2.42 11.30 -6.79
N ASP A 4 -3.27 10.51 -7.44
CA ASP A 4 -3.55 10.69 -8.86
C ASP A 4 -4.41 11.93 -9.11
N ARG A 5 -4.36 12.41 -10.35
CA ARG A 5 -5.18 13.55 -10.77
C ARG A 5 -6.58 13.07 -11.11
N ASN A 6 -7.55 13.88 -10.74
CA ASN A 6 -8.93 13.69 -11.19
C ASN A 6 -8.99 13.83 -12.72
N SER A 7 -9.58 12.84 -13.40
CA SER A 7 -9.72 12.83 -14.86
C SER A 7 -10.57 13.99 -15.41
N ASP A 8 -11.51 14.50 -14.60
CA ASP A 8 -12.48 15.49 -15.05
C ASP A 8 -11.90 16.92 -15.14
N ASN A 9 -10.96 17.26 -14.26
CA ASN A 9 -10.40 18.62 -14.18
C ASN A 9 -8.87 18.67 -14.13
N ASN A 10 -8.19 17.53 -14.24
CA ASN A 10 -6.72 17.40 -14.18
C ASN A 10 -6.10 17.97 -12.89
N MET A 11 -6.87 18.12 -11.81
CA MET A 11 -6.39 18.56 -10.51
C MET A 11 -6.22 17.35 -9.58
N THR A 12 -5.31 17.45 -8.64
CA THR A 12 -5.22 16.46 -7.55
C THR A 12 -6.45 16.55 -6.66
N TYR A 13 -6.87 15.42 -6.09
CA TYR A 13 -7.84 15.46 -5.00
C TYR A 13 -7.30 16.29 -3.84
N PRO A 14 -8.18 16.90 -3.02
CA PRO A 14 -7.74 17.61 -1.83
C PRO A 14 -6.91 16.69 -0.92
N LEU A 15 -5.69 17.09 -0.58
CA LEU A 15 -4.76 16.34 0.24
C LEU A 15 -4.37 17.15 1.48
N ILE A 16 -4.19 16.45 2.58
CA ILE A 16 -3.62 17.00 3.81
C ILE A 16 -2.19 16.47 3.93
N LEU A 17 -1.22 17.37 4.01
CA LEU A 17 0.16 17.01 4.34
C LEU A 17 0.30 16.97 5.85
N ALA A 18 0.56 15.79 6.42
CA ALA A 18 0.78 15.61 7.85
C ALA A 18 2.27 15.37 8.14
N LYS A 19 2.80 16.07 9.15
CA LYS A 19 4.14 15.81 9.70
C LYS A 19 3.96 15.16 11.07
N ILE A 20 4.39 13.89 11.18
CA ILE A 20 4.19 13.07 12.38
C ILE A 20 5.57 12.79 13.02
N PRO A 21 5.77 13.10 14.32
CA PRO A 21 7.05 12.97 14.99
C PRO A 21 7.31 11.51 15.41
N VAL A 22 7.55 10.63 14.46
CA VAL A 22 7.91 9.22 14.67
C VAL A 22 9.39 9.00 14.42
N LYS A 23 9.98 7.99 15.07
CA LYS A 23 11.37 7.56 14.81
C LYS A 23 11.44 6.63 13.61
N ASN A 24 10.45 5.75 13.46
CA ASN A 24 10.37 4.76 12.39
C ASN A 24 9.10 4.95 11.57
N PRO A 25 9.14 4.77 10.24
CA PRO A 25 8.00 5.06 9.37
C PRO A 25 6.72 4.30 9.71
N TRP A 26 6.83 3.04 10.14
CA TRP A 26 5.67 2.20 10.48
C TRP A 26 4.93 2.64 11.75
N GLU A 27 5.55 3.48 12.58
CA GLU A 27 4.93 3.98 13.82
C GLU A 27 3.79 4.98 13.56
N ILE A 28 3.62 5.45 12.32
CA ILE A 28 2.55 6.39 11.96
C ILE A 28 1.17 5.82 12.25
N PHE A 29 0.97 4.51 12.15
CA PHE A 29 -0.31 3.86 12.43
C PHE A 29 -0.72 3.95 13.91
N ALA A 30 0.21 4.24 14.82
CA ALA A 30 -0.12 4.54 16.21
C ALA A 30 -0.75 5.94 16.39
N TYR A 31 -0.53 6.85 15.44
CA TYR A 31 -1.05 8.22 15.46
C TYR A 31 -2.25 8.40 14.52
N LEU A 32 -2.25 7.68 13.40
CA LEU A 32 -3.32 7.71 12.40
C LEU A 32 -4.02 6.35 12.42
N PRO A 33 -5.15 6.22 13.11
CA PRO A 33 -5.89 4.96 13.17
C PRO A 33 -6.38 4.60 11.77
N PHE A 34 -6.09 3.37 11.36
CA PHE A 34 -6.50 2.78 10.10
C PHE A 34 -6.76 1.29 10.32
N GLY A 35 -7.66 0.71 9.52
CA GLY A 35 -7.92 -0.73 9.55
C GLY A 35 -8.86 -1.18 10.67
N GLY A 36 -8.94 -2.49 10.84
CA GLY A 36 -9.81 -3.13 11.83
C GLY A 36 -11.27 -3.28 11.40
N TRP A 37 -11.57 -3.17 10.11
CA TRP A 37 -12.88 -3.51 9.52
C TRP A 37 -12.71 -4.54 8.41
N ASN A 38 -13.72 -5.40 8.23
CA ASN A 38 -13.70 -6.49 7.26
C ASN A 38 -12.36 -7.25 7.29
N GLU A 39 -11.71 -7.44 6.14
CA GLU A 39 -10.41 -8.11 6.02
C GLU A 39 -9.21 -7.16 6.24
N CYS A 40 -9.45 -5.88 6.54
CA CYS A 40 -8.37 -4.93 6.79
C CYS A 40 -7.71 -5.19 8.15
N PRO A 41 -6.38 -5.36 8.19
CA PRO A 41 -5.64 -5.60 9.43
C PRO A 41 -5.85 -4.50 10.48
N ASN A 42 -5.74 -4.86 11.74
CA ASN A 42 -5.78 -3.88 12.84
C ASN A 42 -4.44 -3.13 12.97
N THR A 43 -4.40 -2.10 13.80
CA THR A 43 -3.20 -1.26 13.99
C THR A 43 -1.93 -2.04 14.34
N PRO A 44 -1.90 -2.98 15.31
CA PRO A 44 -0.70 -3.78 15.58
C PRO A 44 -0.23 -4.62 14.39
N GLU A 45 -1.15 -5.19 13.62
CA GLU A 45 -0.85 -5.99 12.43
C GLU A 45 -0.29 -5.10 11.32
N LEU A 46 -0.91 -3.93 11.07
CA LEU A 46 -0.40 -2.93 10.12
C LEU A 46 1.03 -2.49 10.45
N MET A 47 1.29 -2.20 11.72
CA MET A 47 2.63 -1.81 12.18
C MET A 47 3.65 -2.93 11.96
N ALA A 48 3.28 -4.19 12.25
CA ALA A 48 4.15 -5.34 12.09
C ALA A 48 4.51 -5.57 10.61
N VAL A 49 3.51 -5.54 9.72
CA VAL A 49 3.70 -5.71 8.28
C VAL A 49 4.49 -4.54 7.70
N ALA A 50 4.14 -3.30 8.05
CA ALA A 50 4.86 -2.12 7.57
C ALA A 50 6.33 -2.11 8.03
N LYS A 51 6.62 -2.57 9.26
CA LYS A 51 8.00 -2.76 9.72
C LYS A 51 8.74 -3.80 8.89
N TYR A 52 8.14 -4.96 8.66
CA TYR A 52 8.71 -6.02 7.84
C TYR A 52 9.03 -5.53 6.43
N TRP A 53 8.09 -4.88 5.75
CA TRP A 53 8.32 -4.34 4.40
C TRP A 53 9.32 -3.21 4.35
N PHE A 54 9.43 -2.41 5.40
CA PHE A 54 10.50 -1.41 5.51
C PHE A 54 11.87 -2.09 5.61
N GLU A 55 12.01 -3.11 6.44
CA GLU A 55 13.27 -3.85 6.64
C GLU A 55 13.67 -4.64 5.38
N GLN A 56 12.72 -5.20 4.64
CA GLN A 56 12.99 -6.01 3.44
C GLN A 56 13.14 -5.17 2.17
N HIS A 57 12.31 -4.15 1.99
CA HIS A 57 12.17 -3.44 0.71
C HIS A 57 12.35 -1.92 0.82
N GLY A 58 12.50 -1.39 2.02
CA GLY A 58 12.52 0.06 2.26
C GLY A 58 11.17 0.74 2.04
N ALA A 59 10.08 -0.02 2.03
CA ALA A 59 8.73 0.50 1.84
C ALA A 59 8.30 1.36 3.03
N VAL A 60 7.79 2.56 2.76
CA VAL A 60 7.29 3.49 3.79
C VAL A 60 5.84 3.84 3.53
N PRO A 61 4.96 3.89 4.55
CA PRO A 61 3.61 4.42 4.40
C PRO A 61 3.67 5.87 3.91
N ALA A 62 2.95 6.19 2.84
CA ALA A 62 3.08 7.48 2.13
C ALA A 62 1.77 8.24 1.98
N ALA A 63 0.65 7.56 1.79
CA ALA A 63 -0.67 8.17 1.70
C ALA A 63 -1.74 7.26 2.28
N MET A 64 -2.80 7.85 2.80
CA MET A 64 -3.87 7.15 3.48
C MET A 64 -5.19 7.90 3.30
N SER A 65 -6.27 7.18 3.00
CA SER A 65 -7.64 7.68 3.08
C SER A 65 -8.41 6.91 4.15
N HIS A 66 -9.74 6.82 4.06
CA HIS A 66 -10.53 6.02 5.01
C HIS A 66 -10.41 4.50 4.74
N ASP A 67 -10.16 4.10 3.49
CA ASP A 67 -10.14 2.71 3.01
C ASP A 67 -8.94 2.37 2.10
N GLU A 68 -8.11 3.36 1.78
CA GLU A 68 -6.94 3.19 0.92
C GLU A 68 -5.64 3.46 1.67
N LEU A 69 -4.61 2.72 1.32
CA LEU A 69 -3.27 2.85 1.87
C LEU A 69 -2.23 2.71 0.77
N GLU A 70 -1.26 3.62 0.74
CA GLU A 70 -0.14 3.55 -0.19
C GLU A 70 1.19 3.52 0.54
N PHE A 71 2.08 2.66 0.06
CA PHE A 71 3.49 2.64 0.43
C PHE A 71 4.34 3.15 -0.73
N LEU A 72 5.40 3.87 -0.40
CA LEU A 72 6.42 4.31 -1.35
C LEU A 72 7.71 3.51 -1.13
N LEU A 73 8.29 3.03 -2.24
CA LEU A 73 9.55 2.29 -2.24
C LEU A 73 10.67 3.12 -2.88
N PRO A 74 11.94 2.89 -2.48
CA PRO A 74 13.09 3.53 -3.11
C PRO A 74 13.35 3.03 -4.55
N ALA A 75 12.93 1.80 -4.85
CA ALA A 75 13.05 1.18 -6.17
C ALA A 75 11.96 0.11 -6.37
N PRO A 76 11.59 -0.23 -7.61
CA PRO A 76 10.70 -1.35 -7.89
C PRO A 76 11.28 -2.68 -7.37
N VAL A 77 10.39 -3.64 -7.13
CA VAL A 77 10.79 -5.00 -6.72
C VAL A 77 11.55 -5.69 -7.85
N SER A 78 12.57 -6.48 -7.49
CA SER A 78 13.32 -7.25 -8.48
C SER A 78 12.45 -8.33 -9.13
N GLU A 79 12.78 -8.72 -10.38
CA GLU A 79 12.05 -9.77 -11.09
C GLU A 79 12.01 -11.11 -10.34
N LYS A 80 13.07 -11.42 -9.59
CA LYS A 80 13.17 -12.68 -8.82
C LYS A 80 12.23 -12.72 -7.62
N GLU A 81 11.96 -11.57 -7.02
CA GLU A 81 11.16 -11.43 -5.81
C GLU A 81 9.70 -11.08 -6.10
N ALA A 82 9.40 -10.61 -7.32
CA ALA A 82 8.11 -10.01 -7.64
C ALA A 82 6.92 -10.93 -7.39
N ILE A 83 7.03 -12.22 -7.68
CA ILE A 83 5.95 -13.20 -7.44
C ILE A 83 5.77 -13.42 -5.93
N ASP A 84 6.85 -13.59 -5.18
CA ASP A 84 6.77 -13.81 -3.73
C ASP A 84 6.17 -12.60 -3.04
N VAL A 85 6.61 -11.40 -3.40
CA VAL A 85 6.05 -10.14 -2.89
C VAL A 85 4.58 -9.99 -3.30
N ALA A 86 4.20 -10.34 -4.52
CA ALA A 86 2.80 -10.28 -4.97
C ALA A 86 1.90 -11.21 -4.12
N VAL A 87 2.40 -12.39 -3.74
CA VAL A 87 1.69 -13.30 -2.83
C VAL A 87 1.56 -12.69 -1.44
N GLU A 88 2.61 -12.05 -0.91
CA GLU A 88 2.56 -11.34 0.37
C GLU A 88 1.52 -10.21 0.34
N LEU A 89 1.50 -9.39 -0.71
CA LEU A 89 0.55 -8.30 -0.87
C LEU A 89 -0.90 -8.81 -0.98
N TYR A 90 -1.11 -9.90 -1.72
CA TYR A 90 -2.41 -10.55 -1.80
C TYR A 90 -2.87 -11.09 -0.44
N GLY A 91 -1.96 -11.72 0.31
CA GLY A 91 -2.26 -12.19 1.67
C GLY A 91 -2.57 -11.06 2.66
N PHE A 92 -2.01 -9.87 2.43
CA PHE A 92 -2.26 -8.69 3.26
C PHE A 92 -3.58 -7.98 2.89
N CYS A 93 -3.88 -7.89 1.61
CA CYS A 93 -5.07 -7.23 1.08
C CYS A 93 -5.62 -8.03 -0.13
N PRO A 94 -6.49 -9.01 0.09
CA PRO A 94 -7.06 -9.82 -0.99
C PRO A 94 -7.81 -8.99 -2.03
N ASP A 95 -8.44 -7.89 -1.61
CA ASP A 95 -9.27 -7.03 -2.47
C ASP A 95 -8.51 -6.43 -3.65
N VAL A 96 -7.18 -6.29 -3.57
CA VAL A 96 -6.36 -5.81 -4.70
C VAL A 96 -6.44 -6.73 -5.92
N ILE A 97 -6.82 -7.98 -5.73
CA ILE A 97 -7.06 -8.96 -6.80
C ILE A 97 -8.53 -9.33 -6.88
N ASP A 98 -9.14 -9.73 -5.76
CA ASP A 98 -10.50 -10.30 -5.73
C ASP A 98 -11.57 -9.28 -6.11
N GLN A 99 -11.33 -7.99 -5.83
CA GLN A 99 -12.19 -6.85 -6.21
C GLN A 99 -11.60 -6.05 -7.40
N GLY A 100 -10.52 -6.54 -7.98
CA GLY A 100 -9.84 -5.92 -9.12
C GLY A 100 -10.54 -6.19 -10.47
N PRO A 101 -9.92 -5.78 -11.59
CA PRO A 101 -10.36 -6.12 -12.94
C PRO A 101 -10.46 -7.64 -13.15
N GLU A 102 -11.27 -8.07 -14.13
CA GLU A 102 -11.46 -9.52 -14.44
C GLU A 102 -10.15 -10.28 -14.73
N ASP A 103 -9.12 -9.57 -15.18
CA ASP A 103 -7.78 -10.10 -15.46
C ASP A 103 -6.79 -9.93 -14.31
N ALA A 104 -7.23 -9.42 -13.15
CA ALA A 104 -6.40 -9.29 -11.98
C ALA A 104 -5.96 -10.67 -11.48
N THR A 105 -4.65 -10.87 -11.37
CA THR A 105 -4.01 -12.10 -10.90
C THR A 105 -2.74 -11.76 -10.11
N VAL A 106 -2.24 -12.71 -9.33
CA VAL A 106 -0.94 -12.57 -8.67
C VAL A 106 0.19 -12.28 -9.68
N GLY A 107 0.12 -12.91 -10.88
CA GLY A 107 1.09 -12.64 -11.95
C GLY A 107 1.00 -11.22 -12.48
N ALA A 108 -0.21 -10.70 -12.72
CA ALA A 108 -0.40 -9.31 -13.13
C ALA A 108 0.06 -8.32 -12.05
N LEU A 109 -0.21 -8.62 -10.77
CA LEU A 109 0.30 -7.83 -9.66
C LEU A 109 1.84 -7.83 -9.63
N ALA A 110 2.48 -8.98 -9.81
CA ALA A 110 3.94 -9.08 -9.89
C ALA A 110 4.53 -8.23 -11.02
N ASP A 111 3.86 -8.18 -12.19
CA ASP A 111 4.27 -7.33 -13.30
C ASP A 111 4.20 -5.83 -12.97
N VAL A 112 3.18 -5.41 -12.21
CA VAL A 112 3.07 -4.04 -11.71
C VAL A 112 4.20 -3.73 -10.72
N LEU A 113 4.50 -4.64 -9.79
CA LEU A 113 5.52 -4.47 -8.75
C LEU A 113 6.93 -4.29 -9.33
N ARG A 114 7.22 -4.89 -10.48
CA ARG A 114 8.50 -4.72 -11.19
C ARG A 114 8.67 -3.34 -11.84
N GLN A 115 7.60 -2.56 -11.97
CA GLN A 115 7.60 -1.29 -12.68
C GLN A 115 7.26 -0.11 -11.79
N SER A 116 6.59 -0.35 -10.65
CA SER A 116 6.09 0.69 -9.75
C SER A 116 6.88 0.77 -8.47
N THR A 117 7.11 1.99 -8.00
CA THR A 117 7.61 2.30 -6.66
C THR A 117 6.50 2.60 -5.66
N VAL A 118 5.25 2.36 -6.03
CA VAL A 118 4.07 2.57 -5.18
C VAL A 118 3.33 1.26 -5.05
N TRP A 119 3.14 0.82 -3.80
CA TRP A 119 2.22 -0.26 -3.48
C TRP A 119 0.91 0.35 -2.99
N TYR A 120 -0.19 0.01 -3.66
CA TYR A 120 -1.52 0.51 -3.39
C TYR A 120 -2.40 -0.61 -2.85
N PHE A 121 -3.14 -0.30 -1.80
CA PHE A 121 -4.08 -1.20 -1.14
C PHE A 121 -5.41 -0.49 -0.96
N TRP A 122 -6.47 -1.24 -1.09
CA TRP A 122 -7.83 -0.80 -0.88
C TRP A 122 -8.64 -1.96 -0.30
N TRP A 123 -9.49 -1.67 0.65
CA TRP A 123 -10.40 -2.62 1.29
C TRP A 123 -11.84 -2.14 1.17
N ASP A 124 -12.75 -3.06 0.76
CA ASP A 124 -14.18 -2.80 0.66
C ASP A 124 -14.86 -2.72 2.04
#